data_5586d2fb8982c35a9ff19708aa2e7cca
#
_entry.id   5586d2fb8982c35a9ff19708aa2e7cca
#
_cell.length_a   1.000
_cell.length_b   1.000
_cell.length_c   1.000
_cell.angle_alpha   90.00
_cell.angle_beta   90.00
_cell.angle_gamma   90.00
#
_symmetry.space_group_name_H-M   'P 1'
#
loop_
_entity.id
_entity.type
_entity.pdbx_description
1 polymer ?
#
loop_
_entity_poly.entity_id
_entity_poly.type
_entity_poly.pdbx_seq_one_letter_code
_entity_poly.pdbx_strand_id
1 'polypeptide(L)'
;NISLGSSATAVSTLLGTKVNITTPIVQVMTKEDFDFQDLEPAVGVEISYVKGLSGKSVMLFSRNDVRVIVSMMMGAEIPEEEFVMDEINASAIREAMNQMMGASATALSEFLGTTVDISTPISYEIDDGNAFKDKYFDGSEDSVVIRFTLEIEGKLSSEFINIMSVDLVKRLLEPFKAQFGI
;
A
#
# COMPACT_ATOMS: atom_id res chain seq x y z
N ASN A 1 -3.96 -12.91 1.15
CA ASN A 1 -2.68 -13.56 1.49
C ASN A 1 -1.85 -13.96 0.26
N ILE A 2 -2.46 -14.43 -0.84
CA ILE A 2 -1.72 -14.83 -2.05
C ILE A 2 -0.95 -13.64 -2.64
N SER A 3 -1.61 -12.50 -2.82
CA SER A 3 -0.99 -11.29 -3.36
C SER A 3 0.08 -10.69 -2.42
N LEU A 4 -0.07 -10.88 -1.10
CA LEU A 4 0.92 -10.42 -0.11
C LEU A 4 2.24 -11.17 -0.21
N GLY A 5 2.21 -12.49 -0.42
CA GLY A 5 3.42 -13.28 -0.62
C GLY A 5 4.21 -12.81 -1.84
N SER A 6 3.52 -12.55 -2.95
CA SER A 6 4.14 -12.01 -4.16
C SER A 6 4.69 -10.61 -3.95
N SER A 7 3.97 -9.75 -3.25
CA SER A 7 4.42 -8.40 -2.89
C SER A 7 5.67 -8.42 -2.02
N ALA A 8 5.69 -9.25 -0.97
CA ALA A 8 6.85 -9.40 -0.08
C ALA A 8 8.08 -9.92 -0.83
N THR A 9 7.90 -10.88 -1.74
CA THR A 9 8.98 -11.40 -2.58
C THR A 9 9.54 -10.32 -3.51
N ALA A 10 8.69 -9.53 -4.16
CA ALA A 10 9.13 -8.46 -5.04
C ALA A 10 9.95 -7.40 -4.29
N VAL A 11 9.48 -6.98 -3.11
CA VAL A 11 10.22 -6.01 -2.28
C VAL A 11 11.51 -6.61 -1.73
N SER A 12 11.52 -7.89 -1.32
CA SER A 12 12.73 -8.59 -0.87
C SER A 12 13.80 -8.61 -1.96
N THR A 13 13.40 -8.86 -3.21
CA THR A 13 14.31 -8.84 -4.36
C THR A 13 14.84 -7.44 -4.62
N LEU A 14 13.99 -6.44 -4.58
CA LEU A 14 14.37 -5.04 -4.80
C LEU A 14 15.37 -4.54 -3.73
N LEU A 15 15.12 -4.87 -2.47
CA LEU A 15 15.94 -4.39 -1.34
C LEU A 15 17.14 -5.29 -1.04
N GLY A 16 17.23 -6.46 -1.68
CA GLY A 16 18.32 -7.42 -1.45
C GLY A 16 18.35 -7.99 -0.03
N THR A 17 17.21 -7.99 0.66
CA THR A 17 17.08 -8.52 2.02
C THR A 17 15.69 -9.11 2.24
N LYS A 18 15.55 -9.94 3.27
CA LYS A 18 14.27 -10.59 3.56
C LYS A 18 13.25 -9.58 4.06
N VAL A 19 12.10 -9.56 3.38
CA VAL A 19 10.92 -8.77 3.74
C VAL A 19 9.76 -9.72 4.04
N ASN A 20 9.11 -9.53 5.18
CA ASN A 20 7.89 -10.22 5.54
C ASN A 20 6.75 -9.21 5.65
N ILE A 21 5.62 -9.55 5.07
CA ILE A 21 4.36 -8.83 5.25
C ILE A 21 3.39 -9.82 5.86
N THR A 22 2.93 -9.54 7.09
CA THR A 22 2.11 -10.48 7.84
C THR A 22 0.61 -10.21 7.67
N THR A 23 -0.17 -11.13 8.20
CA THR A 23 -1.63 -11.18 8.09
C THR A 23 -2.29 -9.86 8.47
N PRO A 24 -3.13 -9.31 7.61
CA PRO A 24 -3.75 -8.02 7.84
C PRO A 24 -4.87 -8.08 8.89
N ILE A 25 -5.07 -6.95 9.56
CA ILE A 25 -6.31 -6.63 10.27
C ILE A 25 -7.17 -5.82 9.30
N VAL A 26 -8.37 -6.32 9.01
CA VAL A 26 -9.30 -5.69 8.05
C VAL A 26 -10.47 -5.09 8.83
N GLN A 27 -10.72 -3.81 8.63
CA GLN A 27 -11.83 -3.08 9.26
C GLN A 27 -12.57 -2.25 8.21
N VAL A 28 -13.88 -2.12 8.40
CA VAL A 28 -14.68 -1.13 7.67
C VAL A 28 -14.82 0.06 8.59
N MET A 29 -14.39 1.23 8.14
CA MET A 29 -14.32 2.43 8.98
C MET A 29 -15.01 3.61 8.30
N THR A 30 -15.64 4.45 9.10
CA THR A 30 -16.11 5.76 8.69
C THR A 30 -14.95 6.76 8.65
N LYS A 31 -15.17 7.92 8.05
CA LYS A 31 -14.23 9.04 8.05
C LYS A 31 -13.85 9.48 9.47
N GLU A 32 -14.83 9.50 10.38
CA GLU A 32 -14.65 9.93 11.76
C GLU A 32 -13.84 8.94 12.58
N ASP A 33 -14.01 7.64 12.32
CA ASP A 33 -13.33 6.57 13.06
C ASP A 33 -11.89 6.34 12.61
N PHE A 34 -11.53 6.80 11.40
CA PHE A 34 -10.18 6.63 10.88
C PHE A 34 -9.21 7.63 11.50
N ASP A 35 -8.08 7.14 11.96
CA ASP A 35 -6.90 7.94 12.32
C ASP A 35 -5.62 7.36 11.72
N PHE A 36 -4.57 8.17 11.64
CA PHE A 36 -3.27 7.76 11.11
C PHE A 36 -2.43 7.00 12.14
N GLN A 37 -2.81 7.07 13.42
CA GLN A 37 -2.07 6.48 14.55
C GLN A 37 -0.57 6.86 14.51
N ASP A 38 0.30 5.85 14.60
CA ASP A 38 1.76 6.04 14.65
C ASP A 38 2.39 6.31 13.27
N LEU A 39 1.58 6.48 12.22
CA LEU A 39 2.11 6.75 10.87
C LEU A 39 2.46 8.23 10.62
N GLU A 40 2.04 9.14 11.49
CA GLU A 40 2.34 10.57 11.31
C GLU A 40 3.81 10.91 11.66
N PRO A 41 4.51 11.71 10.84
CA PRO A 41 4.09 12.20 9.52
C PRO A 41 4.00 11.08 8.50
N ALA A 42 2.92 11.08 7.71
CA ALA A 42 2.58 10.01 6.80
C ALA A 42 2.87 10.35 5.33
N VAL A 43 3.17 9.31 4.56
CA VAL A 43 3.33 9.37 3.10
C VAL A 43 2.29 8.46 2.47
N GLY A 44 1.51 9.00 1.54
CA GLY A 44 0.56 8.26 0.74
C GLY A 44 1.14 7.84 -0.60
N VAL A 45 0.88 6.60 -1.02
CA VAL A 45 1.16 6.12 -2.37
C VAL A 45 -0.12 5.56 -2.96
N GLU A 46 -0.66 6.26 -3.95
CA GLU A 46 -1.91 5.91 -4.61
C GLU A 46 -1.66 5.17 -5.91
N ILE A 47 -2.43 4.10 -6.14
CA ILE A 47 -2.57 3.43 -7.42
C ILE A 47 -4.03 3.42 -7.84
N SER A 48 -4.28 3.28 -9.16
CA SER A 48 -5.61 2.95 -9.70
C SER A 48 -5.55 1.61 -10.40
N TYR A 49 -6.56 0.78 -10.23
CA TYR A 49 -6.76 -0.38 -11.09
C TYR A 49 -7.34 0.11 -12.42
N VAL A 50 -6.69 -0.25 -13.51
CA VAL A 50 -7.02 0.26 -14.86
C VAL A 50 -7.52 -0.84 -15.80
N LYS A 51 -7.37 -2.11 -15.41
CA LYS A 51 -7.84 -3.26 -16.16
C LYS A 51 -8.23 -4.41 -15.23
N GLY A 52 -9.29 -5.11 -15.55
CA GLY A 52 -9.83 -6.24 -14.76
C GLY A 52 -10.59 -5.83 -13.52
N LEU A 53 -10.17 -4.77 -12.89
CA LEU A 53 -10.78 -4.10 -11.74
C LEU A 53 -10.82 -2.60 -12.02
N SER A 54 -11.62 -1.87 -11.26
CA SER A 54 -11.65 -0.41 -11.28
C SER A 54 -11.77 0.14 -9.87
N GLY A 55 -11.04 1.20 -9.58
CA GLY A 55 -11.02 1.85 -8.29
C GLY A 55 -9.61 2.21 -7.86
N LYS A 56 -9.51 3.02 -6.82
CA LYS A 56 -8.26 3.49 -6.25
C LYS A 56 -7.93 2.73 -4.98
N SER A 57 -6.63 2.57 -4.75
CA SER A 57 -6.06 2.04 -3.52
C SER A 57 -4.93 2.95 -3.08
N VAL A 58 -4.92 3.36 -1.82
CA VAL A 58 -3.84 4.16 -1.26
C VAL A 58 -3.15 3.37 -0.16
N MET A 59 -1.83 3.35 -0.21
CA MET A 59 -0.97 2.82 0.84
C MET A 59 -0.44 3.98 1.67
N LEU A 60 -0.50 3.84 3.01
CA LEU A 60 0.02 4.82 3.95
C LEU A 60 1.21 4.24 4.69
N PHE A 61 2.32 4.93 4.64
CA PHE A 61 3.54 4.62 5.37
C PHE A 61 3.91 5.78 6.28
N SER A 62 4.60 5.50 7.39
CA SER A 62 5.29 6.56 8.10
C SER A 62 6.42 7.11 7.24
N ARG A 63 6.74 8.39 7.42
CA ARG A 63 7.88 9.01 6.74
C ARG A 63 9.20 8.29 7.05
N ASN A 64 9.34 7.79 8.28
CA ASN A 64 10.51 7.02 8.67
C ASN A 64 10.64 5.70 7.91
N ASP A 65 9.54 4.99 7.68
CA ASP A 65 9.54 3.75 6.91
C ASP A 65 9.95 3.99 5.46
N VAL A 66 9.43 5.07 4.86
CA VAL A 66 9.83 5.50 3.52
C VAL A 66 11.32 5.81 3.47
N ARG A 67 11.86 6.54 4.47
CA ARG A 67 13.29 6.82 4.59
C ARG A 67 14.14 5.55 4.62
N VAL A 68 13.75 4.56 5.42
CA VAL A 68 14.47 3.28 5.52
C VAL A 68 14.46 2.55 4.18
N ILE A 69 13.30 2.43 3.53
CA ILE A 69 13.17 1.76 2.23
C ILE A 69 14.02 2.48 1.17
N VAL A 70 13.92 3.80 1.08
CA VAL A 70 14.69 4.61 0.13
C VAL A 70 16.19 4.51 0.40
N SER A 71 16.62 4.57 1.67
CA SER A 71 18.03 4.38 2.06
C SER A 71 18.58 3.05 1.55
N MET A 72 17.81 1.97 1.70
CA MET A 72 18.19 0.65 1.21
C MET A 72 18.29 0.60 -0.31
N MET A 73 17.37 1.23 -1.03
CA MET A 73 17.40 1.31 -2.49
C MET A 73 18.58 2.12 -3.00
N MET A 74 18.95 3.18 -2.30
CA MET A 74 20.10 4.05 -2.65
C MET A 74 21.44 3.45 -2.24
N GLY A 75 21.45 2.40 -1.42
CA GLY A 75 22.67 1.79 -0.90
C GLY A 75 23.43 2.67 0.10
N ALA A 76 22.79 3.67 0.67
CA ALA A 76 23.36 4.59 1.64
C ALA A 76 22.30 4.96 2.68
N GLU A 77 22.70 4.98 3.95
CA GLU A 77 21.82 5.42 5.02
C GLU A 77 21.59 6.94 4.93
N ILE A 78 20.33 7.33 4.91
CA ILE A 78 19.93 8.74 4.94
C ILE A 78 19.53 9.04 6.40
N PRO A 79 20.21 9.97 7.09
CA PRO A 79 19.82 10.40 8.43
C PRO A 79 18.40 10.96 8.45
N GLU A 80 17.69 10.78 9.57
CA GLU A 80 16.30 11.21 9.68
C GLU A 80 16.14 12.73 9.47
N GLU A 81 17.07 13.51 10.02
CA GLU A 81 17.11 14.96 9.90
C GLU A 81 17.43 15.47 8.48
N GLU A 82 18.03 14.64 7.63
CA GLU A 82 18.37 14.98 6.25
C GLU A 82 17.34 14.47 5.24
N PHE A 83 16.41 13.60 5.68
CA PHE A 83 15.43 13.02 4.78
C PHE A 83 14.35 14.02 4.40
N VAL A 84 14.21 14.27 3.11
CA VAL A 84 13.15 15.08 2.52
C VAL A 84 12.47 14.31 1.38
N MET A 85 11.18 14.50 1.20
CA MET A 85 10.42 13.92 0.08
C MET A 85 10.61 14.73 -1.19
N ASP A 86 11.86 14.85 -1.63
CA ASP A 86 12.19 15.42 -2.94
C ASP A 86 11.83 14.45 -4.08
N GLU A 87 12.02 14.87 -5.32
CA GLU A 87 11.65 14.06 -6.49
C GLU A 87 12.45 12.75 -6.57
N ILE A 88 13.68 12.72 -6.09
CA ILE A 88 14.52 11.51 -6.11
C ILE A 88 13.96 10.48 -5.13
N ASN A 89 13.70 10.88 -3.89
CA ASN A 89 13.14 10.02 -2.86
C ASN A 89 11.70 9.60 -3.18
N ALA A 90 10.90 10.52 -3.73
CA ALA A 90 9.56 10.21 -4.22
C ALA A 90 9.57 9.19 -5.37
N SER A 91 10.52 9.31 -6.30
CA SER A 91 10.68 8.33 -7.38
C SER A 91 11.10 6.97 -6.86
N ALA A 92 12.00 6.91 -5.88
CA ALA A 92 12.43 5.66 -5.28
C ALA A 92 11.26 4.93 -4.59
N ILE A 93 10.45 5.61 -3.78
CA ILE A 93 9.30 4.96 -3.14
C ILE A 93 8.23 4.56 -4.15
N ARG A 94 7.97 5.36 -5.18
CA ARG A 94 7.06 4.97 -6.26
C ARG A 94 7.52 3.70 -6.97
N GLU A 95 8.83 3.55 -7.22
CA GLU A 95 9.39 2.32 -7.82
C GLU A 95 9.20 1.12 -6.89
N ALA A 96 9.49 1.24 -5.61
CA ALA A 96 9.26 0.16 -4.65
C ALA A 96 7.78 -0.26 -4.62
N MET A 97 6.87 0.71 -4.61
CA MET A 97 5.43 0.44 -4.62
C MET A 97 4.95 -0.13 -5.96
N ASN A 98 5.51 0.32 -7.05
CA ASN A 98 5.21 -0.24 -8.38
C ASN A 98 5.59 -1.73 -8.46
N GLN A 99 6.74 -2.11 -7.95
CA GLN A 99 7.18 -3.51 -7.85
C GLN A 99 6.25 -4.32 -6.93
N MET A 100 5.94 -3.80 -5.76
CA MET A 100 5.07 -4.46 -4.78
C MET A 100 3.65 -4.66 -5.32
N MET A 101 3.04 -3.59 -5.84
CA MET A 101 1.66 -3.62 -6.33
C MET A 101 1.54 -4.32 -7.68
N GLY A 102 2.56 -4.24 -8.53
CA GLY A 102 2.64 -4.99 -9.78
C GLY A 102 2.67 -6.51 -9.53
N ALA A 103 3.46 -6.96 -8.57
CA ALA A 103 3.48 -8.35 -8.15
C ALA A 103 2.13 -8.80 -7.57
N SER A 104 1.48 -7.94 -6.79
CA SER A 104 0.12 -8.16 -6.28
C SER A 104 -0.90 -8.30 -7.40
N ALA A 105 -0.88 -7.39 -8.37
CA ALA A 105 -1.78 -7.41 -9.52
C ALA A 105 -1.59 -8.67 -10.39
N THR A 106 -0.35 -9.11 -10.58
CA THR A 106 -0.03 -10.36 -11.27
C THR A 106 -0.63 -11.57 -10.55
N ALA A 107 -0.43 -11.66 -9.24
CA ALA A 107 -1.00 -12.74 -8.43
C ALA A 107 -2.54 -12.72 -8.43
N LEU A 108 -3.15 -11.53 -8.41
CA LEU A 108 -4.59 -11.38 -8.56
C LEU A 108 -5.07 -11.80 -9.96
N SER A 109 -4.33 -11.48 -11.01
CA SER A 109 -4.64 -11.89 -12.39
C SER A 109 -4.71 -13.41 -12.53
N GLU A 110 -3.71 -14.11 -11.98
CA GLU A 110 -3.66 -15.56 -11.98
C GLU A 110 -4.85 -16.15 -11.20
N PHE A 111 -5.13 -15.58 -10.05
CA PHE A 111 -6.21 -16.05 -9.19
C PHE A 111 -7.60 -15.80 -9.78
N LEU A 112 -7.83 -14.63 -10.37
CA LEU A 112 -9.13 -14.24 -10.94
C LEU A 112 -9.34 -14.79 -12.37
N GLY A 113 -8.29 -15.34 -12.99
CA GLY A 113 -8.34 -15.82 -14.38
C GLY A 113 -8.58 -14.68 -15.39
N THR A 114 -8.26 -13.45 -15.03
CA THR A 114 -8.39 -12.27 -15.88
C THR A 114 -7.21 -11.32 -15.66
N THR A 115 -6.85 -10.54 -16.67
CA THR A 115 -5.75 -9.59 -16.53
C THR A 115 -6.16 -8.46 -15.57
N VAL A 116 -5.40 -8.29 -14.51
CA VAL A 116 -5.50 -7.14 -13.60
C VAL A 116 -4.26 -6.26 -13.81
N ASP A 117 -4.47 -4.98 -14.02
CA ASP A 117 -3.40 -4.01 -14.26
C ASP A 117 -3.61 -2.74 -13.44
N ILE A 118 -2.50 -2.06 -13.12
CA ILE A 118 -2.48 -0.88 -12.28
C ILE A 118 -1.86 0.31 -13.01
N SER A 119 -2.24 1.51 -12.58
CA SER A 119 -1.59 2.75 -13.01
C SER A 119 -0.19 2.89 -12.40
N THR A 120 0.61 3.79 -12.94
CA THR A 120 1.83 4.25 -12.28
C THR A 120 1.49 4.84 -10.92
N PRO A 121 2.18 4.46 -9.83
CA PRO A 121 1.94 5.01 -8.51
C PRO A 121 2.21 6.52 -8.43
N ILE A 122 1.42 7.20 -7.60
CA ILE A 122 1.60 8.62 -7.27
C ILE A 122 1.89 8.69 -5.77
N SER A 123 2.97 9.38 -5.38
CA SER A 123 3.36 9.56 -3.98
C SER A 123 3.23 11.01 -3.55
N TYR A 124 2.85 11.23 -2.30
CA TYR A 124 2.72 12.56 -1.70
C TYR A 124 2.83 12.47 -0.17
N GLU A 125 3.33 13.55 0.44
CA GLU A 125 3.26 13.72 1.90
C GLU A 125 1.85 14.16 2.28
N ILE A 126 1.41 13.73 3.44
CA ILE A 126 0.09 14.08 3.98
C ILE A 126 0.29 15.23 4.96
N ASP A 127 0.09 16.45 4.47
CA ASP A 127 0.21 17.67 5.25
C ASP A 127 -1.10 18.03 5.97
N ASP A 128 -2.23 17.59 5.43
CA ASP A 128 -3.57 17.82 5.98
C ASP A 128 -4.34 16.48 6.03
N GLY A 129 -4.46 15.95 7.23
CA GLY A 129 -5.19 14.71 7.47
C GLY A 129 -6.69 14.80 7.15
N ASN A 130 -7.30 15.97 7.28
CA ASN A 130 -8.71 16.16 6.94
C ASN A 130 -8.92 16.14 5.43
N ALA A 131 -8.08 16.85 4.68
CA ALA A 131 -8.11 16.81 3.22
C ALA A 131 -7.87 15.39 2.68
N PHE A 132 -6.98 14.62 3.30
CA PHE A 132 -6.78 13.21 2.99
C PHE A 132 -8.06 12.39 3.25
N LYS A 133 -8.67 12.56 4.42
CA LYS A 133 -9.92 11.86 4.76
C LYS A 133 -11.05 12.21 3.79
N ASP A 134 -11.18 13.48 3.41
CA ASP A 134 -12.17 13.93 2.42
C ASP A 134 -12.00 13.26 1.05
N LYS A 135 -10.76 12.94 0.69
CA LYS A 135 -10.45 12.30 -0.58
C LYS A 135 -10.78 10.80 -0.61
N TYR A 136 -10.54 10.09 0.49
CA TYR A 136 -10.63 8.62 0.53
C TYR A 136 -11.81 8.07 1.31
N PHE A 137 -12.49 8.91 2.07
CA PHE A 137 -13.73 8.61 2.77
C PHE A 137 -14.81 9.55 2.24
N ASP A 138 -15.34 9.24 1.06
CA ASP A 138 -16.29 10.11 0.36
C ASP A 138 -17.64 10.15 1.09
N GLY A 139 -17.83 11.21 1.83
CA GLY A 139 -19.05 11.83 2.40
C GLY A 139 -20.13 10.96 3.04
N SER A 140 -20.34 9.75 2.62
CA SER A 140 -21.39 8.85 3.13
C SER A 140 -21.03 7.37 3.05
N GLU A 141 -19.87 7.04 2.51
CA GLU A 141 -19.47 5.64 2.35
C GLU A 141 -18.28 5.32 3.25
N ASP A 142 -18.40 4.18 3.93
CA ASP A 142 -17.32 3.58 4.69
C ASP A 142 -16.19 3.14 3.73
N SER A 143 -14.98 3.12 4.22
CA SER A 143 -13.82 2.56 3.51
C SER A 143 -13.30 1.32 4.20
N VAL A 144 -12.72 0.43 3.43
CA VAL A 144 -12.02 -0.74 3.96
C VAL A 144 -10.59 -0.32 4.27
N VAL A 145 -10.22 -0.41 5.54
CA VAL A 145 -8.90 -0.10 6.09
C VAL A 145 -8.23 -1.41 6.45
N ILE A 146 -7.07 -1.65 5.85
CA ILE A 146 -6.30 -2.88 6.06
C ILE A 146 -4.95 -2.50 6.65
N ARG A 147 -4.64 -3.02 7.84
CA ARG A 147 -3.36 -2.81 8.51
C ARG A 147 -2.49 -4.03 8.32
N PHE A 148 -1.28 -3.82 7.86
CA PHE A 148 -0.27 -4.85 7.65
C PHE A 148 0.95 -4.60 8.54
N THR A 149 1.57 -5.66 9.03
CA THR A 149 2.89 -5.56 9.64
C THR A 149 3.95 -5.76 8.56
N LEU A 150 4.90 -4.86 8.49
CA LEU A 150 6.05 -4.88 7.59
C LEU A 150 7.32 -5.12 8.40
N GLU A 151 8.03 -6.19 8.08
CA GLU A 151 9.32 -6.51 8.68
C GLU A 151 10.40 -6.57 7.59
N ILE A 152 11.43 -5.76 7.74
CA ILE A 152 12.63 -5.81 6.92
C ILE A 152 13.78 -6.25 7.84
N GLU A 153 14.34 -7.43 7.56
CA GLU A 153 15.30 -8.09 8.45
C GLU A 153 16.47 -7.18 8.84
N GLY A 154 16.62 -6.94 10.15
CA GLY A 154 17.67 -6.10 10.70
C GLY A 154 17.52 -4.59 10.47
N LYS A 155 16.43 -4.12 9.88
CA LYS A 155 16.24 -2.72 9.48
C LYS A 155 14.95 -2.09 10.02
N LEU A 156 13.82 -2.77 9.91
CA LEU A 156 12.51 -2.20 10.17
C LEU A 156 11.54 -3.24 10.69
N SER A 157 10.74 -2.86 11.68
CA SER A 157 9.50 -3.55 12.05
C SER A 157 8.45 -2.49 12.32
N SER A 158 7.45 -2.40 11.45
CA SER A 158 6.42 -1.36 11.51
C SER A 158 5.11 -1.81 10.89
N GLU A 159 4.13 -0.93 10.88
CA GLU A 159 2.86 -1.14 10.21
C GLU A 159 2.69 -0.18 9.03
N PHE A 160 1.97 -0.61 8.02
CA PHE A 160 1.43 0.26 6.98
C PHE A 160 -0.04 -0.03 6.75
N ILE A 161 -0.74 0.92 6.18
CA ILE A 161 -2.19 0.86 5.96
C ILE A 161 -2.49 0.86 4.47
N ASN A 162 -3.47 0.06 4.07
CA ASN A 162 -4.10 0.17 2.75
C ASN A 162 -5.55 0.61 2.94
N ILE A 163 -5.98 1.60 2.17
CA ILE A 163 -7.37 2.07 2.14
C ILE A 163 -7.94 1.86 0.75
N MET A 164 -9.10 1.22 0.70
CA MET A 164 -9.86 0.96 -0.53
C MET A 164 -11.33 1.24 -0.29
N SER A 165 -12.07 1.59 -1.36
CA SER A 165 -13.53 1.66 -1.26
C SER A 165 -14.13 0.28 -1.02
N VAL A 166 -15.26 0.23 -0.32
CA VAL A 166 -16.04 -1.01 -0.12
C VAL A 166 -16.42 -1.63 -1.46
N ASP A 167 -16.73 -0.80 -2.45
CA ASP A 167 -17.12 -1.26 -3.79
C ASP A 167 -15.97 -2.00 -4.50
N LEU A 168 -14.75 -1.46 -4.43
CA LEU A 168 -13.57 -2.14 -4.95
C LEU A 168 -13.35 -3.49 -4.28
N VAL A 169 -13.47 -3.54 -2.95
CA VAL A 169 -13.31 -4.79 -2.19
C VAL A 169 -14.40 -5.81 -2.55
N LYS A 170 -15.64 -5.38 -2.72
CA LYS A 170 -16.72 -6.26 -3.19
C LYS A 170 -16.39 -6.88 -4.54
N ARG A 171 -15.92 -6.08 -5.50
CA ARG A 171 -15.49 -6.57 -6.82
C ARG A 171 -14.31 -7.55 -6.74
N LEU A 172 -13.35 -7.30 -5.86
CA LEU A 172 -12.26 -8.24 -5.59
C LEU A 172 -12.76 -9.58 -5.05
N LEU A 173 -13.84 -9.58 -4.24
CA LEU A 173 -14.38 -10.76 -3.60
C LEU A 173 -15.41 -11.52 -4.47
N GLU A 174 -15.98 -10.89 -5.49
CA GLU A 174 -17.04 -11.49 -6.33
C GLU A 174 -16.65 -12.87 -6.92
N PRO A 175 -15.45 -13.04 -7.52
CA PRO A 175 -15.03 -14.33 -8.05
C PRO A 175 -14.91 -15.42 -6.96
N PHE A 176 -14.55 -15.04 -5.74
CA PHE A 176 -14.46 -15.97 -4.61
C PHE A 176 -15.84 -16.47 -4.19
N LYS A 177 -16.84 -15.60 -4.16
CA LYS A 177 -18.21 -15.99 -3.84
C LYS A 177 -18.71 -17.04 -4.83
N ALA A 178 -18.45 -16.82 -6.13
CA ALA A 178 -18.83 -17.77 -7.17
C ALA A 178 -18.11 -19.12 -7.02
N GLN A 179 -16.84 -19.11 -6.62
CA GLN A 179 -16.03 -20.32 -6.47
C GLN A 179 -16.34 -21.13 -5.22
N PHE A 180 -16.72 -20.48 -4.12
CA PHE A 180 -16.96 -21.11 -2.82
C PHE A 180 -18.43 -21.21 -2.46
N GLY A 181 -19.35 -20.79 -3.32
CA GLY A 181 -20.81 -20.91 -3.13
C GLY A 181 -21.36 -20.12 -1.95
N ILE A 182 -20.73 -18.98 -1.63
CA ILE A 182 -21.12 -18.09 -0.52
C ILE A 182 -22.01 -16.95 -1.05
#